data_acdbd10696882ca7e1a7c6c3644a9718
#
_entry.id   acdbd10696882ca7e1a7c6c3644a9718
#
_cell.length_a   1.000
_cell.length_b   1.000
_cell.length_c   1.000
_cell.angle_alpha   90.00
_cell.angle_beta   90.00
_cell.angle_gamma   90.00
#
_symmetry.space_group_name_H-M   'P 1'
#
loop_
_entity.id
_entity.type
_entity.pdbx_description
1 polymer ?
#
loop_
_entity_poly.entity_id
_entity_poly.type
_entity_poly.pdbx_seq_one_letter_code
_entity_poly.pdbx_strand_id
1 'polypeptide(L)'
;AHGAAVTGCTVHLVDATLDDGPIVAQEAVEILPGDDVTSLHDRIRAVEHRLLPRAVALLLAGALVVDGRHVTVDLARADERVPVPRRALLSVSDKTGLAELGRGLVAQHFELVSTGGTARSLRDAGLPVTDVAAVTGFAEMLDGRVKTLHPRVHGGILADRRLDDHRRQLLAGAIAPFELVVVNLYPFSAALERPGITVDELIEEIDIGGPSMVRAAAKNHANVAVVTSPSRYDEVLDALDVEDGLDVRRRRRLALEAFAHTAAYDARIASALPDRMAAAGLLDPPDDTYPAVLTIGLEKVETLRYGENPHQPAARYRRPGSTLADGPFGVARGPLQGKALSYNNVLDAAAASALGRALRGPGVVIVKHTNPCGAAERDSLAKAWDAALEADPVSAFGGVVALTRPVDRTTAERLVSIFLEIVVAPSYDPAALEVLATKPNLRVLLDEALADGDPADDRADPTGSIRTAGGAVLVTATDTTRDDPTTWTCATRRAPTEAEQLDLDLAWRLVRGVTSNAIVLVRDRRLVGIGSGQTSRVDAARQAVAKAHALLGAASTEGASCGSDAFFPFPDAVEVCTAAGVTAFAQPGGSVHDADAVAAVDSAGGTMLLTGVRHFRH
;
A
#
# COMPACT_ATOMS: atom_id res chain seq x y z
N ALA A 1 -29.38 -14.62 49.44
CA ALA A 1 -28.22 -13.81 49.80
C ALA A 1 -28.69 -12.51 50.49
N HIS A 2 -28.37 -12.31 51.75
CA HIS A 2 -28.80 -11.14 52.52
C HIS A 2 -28.01 -9.89 52.18
N GLY A 3 -28.12 -9.43 50.90
CA GLY A 3 -27.46 -8.23 50.41
C GLY A 3 -25.95 -8.37 50.09
N ALA A 4 -25.44 -9.60 50.05
CA ALA A 4 -24.06 -9.85 49.64
C ALA A 4 -23.92 -9.58 48.12
N ALA A 5 -22.91 -8.82 47.71
CA ALA A 5 -22.59 -8.58 46.32
C ALA A 5 -21.65 -9.63 45.70
N VAL A 6 -21.03 -10.46 46.56
CA VAL A 6 -20.04 -11.46 46.15
C VAL A 6 -20.25 -12.75 46.91
N THR A 7 -20.13 -13.88 46.25
CA THR A 7 -19.97 -15.23 46.79
C THR A 7 -18.65 -15.83 46.24
N GLY A 8 -18.44 -17.14 46.34
CA GLY A 8 -17.22 -17.75 45.78
C GLY A 8 -17.25 -19.26 45.79
N CYS A 9 -16.22 -19.81 45.16
CA CYS A 9 -15.87 -21.23 45.20
C CYS A 9 -14.53 -21.39 45.89
N THR A 10 -14.44 -22.32 46.85
CA THR A 10 -13.20 -22.64 47.59
C THR A 10 -12.91 -24.13 47.47
N VAL A 11 -11.68 -24.45 47.10
CA VAL A 11 -11.15 -25.82 47.15
C VAL A 11 -10.12 -25.86 48.26
N HIS A 12 -10.34 -26.68 49.29
CA HIS A 12 -9.45 -26.87 50.44
C HIS A 12 -9.14 -28.34 50.64
N LEU A 13 -8.05 -28.61 51.34
CA LEU A 13 -7.74 -29.97 51.85
C LEU A 13 -8.66 -30.27 53.01
N VAL A 14 -9.12 -31.52 53.09
CA VAL A 14 -10.00 -31.95 54.18
C VAL A 14 -9.14 -32.40 55.38
N ASP A 15 -9.45 -31.90 56.54
CA ASP A 15 -8.91 -32.34 57.80
C ASP A 15 -10.02 -32.84 58.75
N ALA A 16 -9.73 -32.99 60.07
CA ALA A 16 -10.70 -33.49 61.04
C ALA A 16 -11.76 -32.45 61.42
N THR A 17 -11.64 -31.19 61.01
CA THR A 17 -12.54 -30.10 61.34
C THR A 17 -13.38 -29.74 60.09
N LEU A 18 -14.63 -29.35 60.31
CA LEU A 18 -15.53 -29.01 59.22
C LEU A 18 -15.12 -27.65 58.61
N ASP A 19 -14.86 -27.65 57.30
CA ASP A 19 -14.56 -26.45 56.47
C ASP A 19 -13.35 -25.62 56.97
N ASP A 20 -12.40 -26.20 57.71
CA ASP A 20 -11.26 -25.51 58.29
C ASP A 20 -9.89 -25.92 57.70
N GLY A 21 -9.88 -26.76 56.67
CA GLY A 21 -8.66 -27.23 56.03
C GLY A 21 -7.94 -26.15 55.19
N PRO A 22 -6.62 -26.37 54.93
CA PRO A 22 -5.81 -25.43 54.13
C PRO A 22 -6.40 -25.19 52.73
N ILE A 23 -6.54 -23.92 52.36
CA ILE A 23 -7.14 -23.51 51.06
C ILE A 23 -6.11 -23.71 49.95
N VAL A 24 -6.47 -24.53 48.95
CA VAL A 24 -5.67 -24.79 47.75
C VAL A 24 -5.94 -23.76 46.66
N ALA A 25 -7.21 -23.44 46.45
CA ALA A 25 -7.64 -22.46 45.47
C ALA A 25 -8.96 -21.82 45.90
N GLN A 26 -9.13 -20.53 45.57
CA GLN A 26 -10.35 -19.80 45.86
C GLN A 26 -10.58 -18.76 44.77
N GLU A 27 -11.86 -18.63 44.33
CA GLU A 27 -12.25 -17.61 43.34
C GLU A 27 -13.59 -16.99 43.76
N ALA A 28 -13.64 -15.65 43.70
CA ALA A 28 -14.84 -14.89 43.97
C ALA A 28 -15.81 -14.96 42.76
N VAL A 29 -17.12 -15.04 43.07
CA VAL A 29 -18.19 -15.01 42.08
C VAL A 29 -19.11 -13.85 42.40
N GLU A 30 -19.30 -12.92 41.47
CA GLU A 30 -20.18 -11.79 41.66
C GLU A 30 -21.65 -12.23 41.63
N ILE A 31 -22.46 -11.63 42.51
CA ILE A 31 -23.92 -11.79 42.54
C ILE A 31 -24.50 -10.60 41.75
N LEU A 32 -25.06 -10.89 40.56
CA LEU A 32 -25.61 -9.88 39.70
C LEU A 32 -27.03 -9.46 40.10
N PRO A 33 -27.42 -8.20 39.82
CA PRO A 33 -28.80 -7.79 39.99
C PRO A 33 -29.74 -8.67 39.15
N GLY A 34 -30.72 -9.29 39.82
CA GLY A 34 -31.67 -10.20 39.14
C GLY A 34 -31.27 -11.68 39.19
N ASP A 35 -30.15 -12.05 39.81
CA ASP A 35 -29.81 -13.47 40.01
C ASP A 35 -30.86 -14.19 40.85
N ASP A 36 -31.26 -15.35 40.37
CA ASP A 36 -31.95 -16.37 41.15
C ASP A 36 -30.97 -17.46 41.61
N VAL A 37 -31.45 -18.44 42.33
CA VAL A 37 -30.63 -19.56 42.84
C VAL A 37 -30.01 -20.35 41.71
N THR A 38 -30.70 -20.51 40.60
CA THR A 38 -30.25 -21.31 39.45
C THR A 38 -29.15 -20.60 38.70
N SER A 39 -29.33 -19.32 38.33
CA SER A 39 -28.35 -18.53 37.57
C SER A 39 -27.05 -18.33 38.34
N LEU A 40 -27.15 -18.07 39.66
CA LEU A 40 -25.98 -17.95 40.53
C LEU A 40 -25.27 -19.30 40.71
N HIS A 41 -26.01 -20.39 40.88
CA HIS A 41 -25.44 -21.72 41.03
C HIS A 41 -24.70 -22.18 39.75
N ASP A 42 -25.28 -21.94 38.59
CA ASP A 42 -24.63 -22.26 37.32
C ASP A 42 -23.32 -21.48 37.14
N ARG A 43 -23.26 -20.23 37.62
CA ARG A 43 -22.04 -19.41 37.59
C ARG A 43 -20.99 -19.93 38.56
N ILE A 44 -21.39 -20.34 39.78
CA ILE A 44 -20.49 -20.98 40.76
C ILE A 44 -19.99 -22.30 40.19
N ARG A 45 -20.85 -23.13 39.63
CA ARG A 45 -20.49 -24.43 39.04
C ARG A 45 -19.46 -24.30 37.93
N ALA A 46 -19.55 -23.27 37.06
CA ALA A 46 -18.56 -23.02 36.05
C ALA A 46 -17.15 -22.74 36.64
N VAL A 47 -17.09 -22.09 37.82
CA VAL A 47 -15.84 -21.88 38.55
C VAL A 47 -15.36 -23.18 39.20
N GLU A 48 -16.24 -23.95 39.83
CA GLU A 48 -15.92 -25.25 40.41
C GLU A 48 -15.31 -26.25 39.43
N HIS A 49 -15.95 -26.39 38.25
CA HIS A 49 -15.50 -27.29 37.20
C HIS A 49 -14.10 -26.92 36.65
N ARG A 50 -13.61 -25.74 36.96
CA ARG A 50 -12.28 -25.27 36.57
C ARG A 50 -11.28 -25.38 37.69
N LEU A 51 -11.66 -24.99 38.92
CA LEU A 51 -10.78 -24.98 40.09
C LEU A 51 -10.49 -26.38 40.62
N LEU A 52 -11.52 -27.21 40.77
CA LEU A 52 -11.38 -28.52 41.39
C LEU A 52 -10.45 -29.48 40.61
N PRO A 53 -10.62 -29.70 39.30
CA PRO A 53 -9.72 -30.58 38.55
C PRO A 53 -8.27 -30.13 38.63
N ARG A 54 -8.04 -28.82 38.66
CA ARG A 54 -6.70 -28.27 38.78
C ARG A 54 -6.08 -28.47 40.15
N ALA A 55 -6.83 -28.21 41.21
CA ALA A 55 -6.36 -28.47 42.57
C ALA A 55 -6.00 -29.95 42.77
N VAL A 56 -6.83 -30.86 42.22
CA VAL A 56 -6.57 -32.31 42.21
C VAL A 56 -5.30 -32.64 41.41
N ALA A 57 -5.10 -32.04 40.22
CA ALA A 57 -3.89 -32.26 39.43
C ALA A 57 -2.62 -31.82 40.16
N LEU A 58 -2.64 -30.67 40.84
CA LEU A 58 -1.52 -30.18 41.65
C LEU A 58 -1.25 -31.10 42.88
N LEU A 59 -2.30 -31.62 43.51
CA LEU A 59 -2.19 -32.55 44.60
C LEU A 59 -1.55 -33.88 44.14
N LEU A 60 -2.05 -34.47 43.06
CA LEU A 60 -1.54 -35.70 42.49
C LEU A 60 -0.09 -35.57 41.97
N ALA A 61 0.28 -34.40 41.49
CA ALA A 61 1.64 -34.06 41.12
C ALA A 61 2.59 -33.92 42.32
N GLY A 62 2.05 -33.87 43.55
CA GLY A 62 2.83 -33.59 44.77
C GLY A 62 3.40 -32.16 44.77
N ALA A 63 2.75 -31.25 44.03
CA ALA A 63 3.18 -29.88 43.85
C ALA A 63 2.63 -28.91 44.92
N LEU A 64 1.80 -29.39 45.87
CA LEU A 64 1.29 -28.59 46.95
C LEU A 64 2.23 -28.67 48.16
N VAL A 65 2.70 -27.53 48.62
CA VAL A 65 3.47 -27.39 49.87
C VAL A 65 2.55 -26.75 50.91
N VAL A 66 2.25 -27.50 51.96
CA VAL A 66 1.34 -27.08 53.05
C VAL A 66 2.17 -26.66 54.27
N ASP A 67 2.02 -25.40 54.68
CA ASP A 67 2.62 -24.87 55.90
C ASP A 67 1.50 -24.27 56.78
N GLY A 68 1.06 -25.03 57.76
CA GLY A 68 -0.11 -24.70 58.56
C GLY A 68 -1.36 -24.58 57.68
N ARG A 69 -1.97 -23.40 57.65
CA ARG A 69 -3.14 -23.10 56.77
C ARG A 69 -2.77 -22.53 55.41
N HIS A 70 -1.49 -22.28 55.18
CA HIS A 70 -1.02 -21.74 53.90
C HIS A 70 -0.63 -22.88 52.97
N VAL A 71 -1.12 -22.79 51.74
CA VAL A 71 -0.73 -23.69 50.64
C VAL A 71 0.00 -22.87 49.57
N THR A 72 1.20 -23.33 49.24
CA THR A 72 1.96 -22.80 48.12
C THR A 72 2.19 -23.86 47.05
N VAL A 73 2.47 -23.45 45.83
CA VAL A 73 2.70 -24.38 44.70
C VAL A 73 4.20 -24.46 44.44
N ASP A 74 4.75 -25.69 44.49
CA ASP A 74 6.08 -26.00 43.99
C ASP A 74 6.01 -26.03 42.45
N LEU A 75 6.54 -24.97 41.84
CA LEU A 75 6.46 -24.77 40.37
C LEU A 75 7.22 -25.87 39.62
N ALA A 76 8.36 -26.34 40.12
CA ALA A 76 9.14 -27.36 39.42
C ALA A 76 8.33 -28.65 39.30
N ARG A 77 7.71 -29.10 40.39
CA ARG A 77 6.84 -30.29 40.37
C ARG A 77 5.55 -30.09 39.59
N ALA A 78 4.99 -28.87 39.60
CA ALA A 78 3.81 -28.55 38.79
C ALA A 78 4.12 -28.60 37.30
N ASP A 79 5.23 -28.03 36.88
CA ASP A 79 5.65 -28.02 35.47
C ASP A 79 5.98 -29.42 34.93
N GLU A 80 6.57 -30.30 35.76
CA GLU A 80 6.89 -31.68 35.38
C GLU A 80 5.67 -32.61 35.26
N ARG A 81 4.62 -32.38 36.01
CA ARG A 81 3.56 -33.38 36.22
C ARG A 81 2.13 -32.92 35.95
N VAL A 82 1.89 -31.62 35.85
CA VAL A 82 0.59 -31.08 35.47
C VAL A 82 0.60 -30.70 34.02
N PRO A 83 -0.05 -31.44 33.11
CA PRO A 83 -0.10 -31.10 31.71
C PRO A 83 -0.76 -29.74 31.51
N VAL A 84 -0.05 -28.80 30.93
CA VAL A 84 -0.62 -27.53 30.46
C VAL A 84 -1.09 -27.77 29.03
N PRO A 85 -2.39 -27.61 28.73
CA PRO A 85 -2.85 -27.80 27.35
C PRO A 85 -2.21 -26.75 26.42
N ARG A 86 -1.72 -27.21 25.28
CA ARG A 86 -1.28 -26.30 24.22
C ARG A 86 -2.49 -25.55 23.70
N ARG A 87 -2.45 -24.23 23.68
CA ARG A 87 -3.60 -23.40 23.28
C ARG A 87 -3.26 -22.50 22.09
N ALA A 88 -4.17 -22.49 21.12
CA ALA A 88 -4.16 -21.55 20.04
C ALA A 88 -5.41 -20.63 20.11
N LEU A 89 -5.20 -19.32 20.10
CA LEU A 89 -6.27 -18.33 20.02
C LEU A 89 -6.43 -17.90 18.54
N LEU A 90 -7.61 -18.15 17.96
CA LEU A 90 -7.89 -17.85 16.56
C LEU A 90 -9.01 -16.80 16.47
N SER A 91 -8.72 -15.67 15.85
CA SER A 91 -9.68 -14.60 15.58
C SER A 91 -9.33 -13.96 14.23
N VAL A 92 -9.92 -14.46 13.16
CA VAL A 92 -9.55 -14.05 11.80
C VAL A 92 -10.76 -13.50 11.05
N SER A 93 -10.57 -12.44 10.29
CA SER A 93 -11.54 -11.90 9.34
C SER A 93 -11.50 -12.71 8.03
N ASP A 94 -10.31 -12.85 7.45
CA ASP A 94 -10.05 -13.71 6.28
C ASP A 94 -9.99 -15.19 6.72
N LYS A 95 -10.91 -16.00 6.19
CA LYS A 95 -11.05 -17.43 6.51
C LYS A 95 -10.25 -18.35 5.59
N THR A 96 -9.46 -17.80 4.68
CA THR A 96 -8.64 -18.58 3.75
C THR A 96 -7.70 -19.50 4.52
N GLY A 97 -7.75 -20.83 4.23
CA GLY A 97 -6.90 -21.84 4.87
C GLY A 97 -7.19 -22.10 6.36
N LEU A 98 -8.23 -21.48 6.96
CA LEU A 98 -8.53 -21.59 8.39
C LEU A 98 -8.86 -23.03 8.81
N ALA A 99 -9.62 -23.77 8.02
CA ALA A 99 -10.00 -25.14 8.34
C ALA A 99 -8.79 -26.09 8.31
N GLU A 100 -7.91 -25.93 7.35
CA GLU A 100 -6.65 -26.69 7.22
C GLU A 100 -5.72 -26.41 8.41
N LEU A 101 -5.53 -25.12 8.74
CA LEU A 101 -4.78 -24.71 9.94
C LEU A 101 -5.38 -25.34 11.20
N GLY A 102 -6.71 -25.26 11.36
CA GLY A 102 -7.40 -25.81 12.52
C GLY A 102 -7.20 -27.31 12.67
N ARG A 103 -7.30 -28.09 11.57
CA ARG A 103 -7.03 -29.54 11.56
C ARG A 103 -5.60 -29.86 11.96
N GLY A 104 -4.64 -29.14 11.38
CA GLY A 104 -3.22 -29.31 11.72
C GLY A 104 -2.94 -29.02 13.19
N LEU A 105 -3.50 -27.95 13.73
CA LEU A 105 -3.35 -27.60 15.15
C LEU A 105 -3.96 -28.66 16.08
N VAL A 106 -5.15 -29.18 15.76
CA VAL A 106 -5.78 -30.27 16.53
C VAL A 106 -4.94 -31.54 16.49
N ALA A 107 -4.38 -31.89 15.32
CA ALA A 107 -3.48 -33.02 15.17
C ALA A 107 -2.20 -32.85 16.04
N GLN A 108 -1.74 -31.62 16.26
CA GLN A 108 -0.63 -31.24 17.13
C GLN A 108 -1.07 -31.01 18.59
N HIS A 109 -2.25 -31.53 18.97
CA HIS A 109 -2.82 -31.46 20.32
C HIS A 109 -3.09 -30.04 20.87
N PHE A 110 -3.34 -29.05 20.00
CA PHE A 110 -3.79 -27.74 20.44
C PHE A 110 -5.28 -27.73 20.76
N GLU A 111 -5.63 -27.11 21.88
CA GLU A 111 -6.98 -26.63 22.15
C GLU A 111 -7.20 -25.35 21.33
N LEU A 112 -8.22 -25.36 20.46
CA LEU A 112 -8.60 -24.18 19.68
C LEU A 112 -9.53 -23.31 20.51
N VAL A 113 -9.10 -22.09 20.80
CA VAL A 113 -9.92 -21.06 21.48
C VAL A 113 -10.29 -20.01 20.46
N SER A 114 -11.57 -19.66 20.34
CA SER A 114 -12.03 -18.73 19.32
C SER A 114 -13.33 -18.03 19.72
N THR A 115 -13.75 -17.04 18.91
CA THR A 115 -14.99 -16.28 19.13
C THR A 115 -15.69 -15.98 17.80
N GLY A 116 -17.00 -15.71 17.87
CA GLY A 116 -17.80 -15.19 16.76
C GLY A 116 -17.77 -16.03 15.48
N GLY A 117 -17.57 -15.37 14.34
CA GLY A 117 -17.56 -16.01 13.03
C GLY A 117 -16.41 -16.98 12.82
N THR A 118 -15.27 -16.81 13.49
CA THR A 118 -14.14 -17.74 13.40
C THR A 118 -14.47 -19.06 14.09
N ALA A 119 -15.04 -19.01 15.28
CA ALA A 119 -15.47 -20.20 16.02
C ALA A 119 -16.53 -20.97 15.24
N ARG A 120 -17.49 -20.28 14.63
CA ARG A 120 -18.52 -20.90 13.78
C ARG A 120 -17.89 -21.62 12.59
N SER A 121 -17.01 -20.96 11.84
CA SER A 121 -16.35 -21.54 10.67
C SER A 121 -15.53 -22.79 11.01
N LEU A 122 -14.85 -22.81 12.16
CA LEU A 122 -14.11 -23.98 12.63
C LEU A 122 -15.04 -25.15 13.02
N ARG A 123 -16.16 -24.85 13.71
CA ARG A 123 -17.17 -25.86 14.05
C ARG A 123 -17.86 -26.45 12.81
N ASP A 124 -18.18 -25.61 11.84
CA ASP A 124 -18.74 -26.05 10.55
C ASP A 124 -17.77 -26.97 9.79
N ALA A 125 -16.47 -26.82 10.01
CA ALA A 125 -15.42 -27.74 9.53
C ALA A 125 -15.25 -29.00 10.40
N GLY A 126 -16.09 -29.21 11.42
CA GLY A 126 -16.09 -30.37 12.29
C GLY A 126 -15.01 -30.35 13.41
N LEU A 127 -14.44 -29.18 13.73
CA LEU A 127 -13.36 -29.04 14.68
C LEU A 127 -13.88 -28.70 16.10
N PRO A 128 -13.26 -29.26 17.16
CA PRO A 128 -13.57 -28.87 18.54
C PRO A 128 -13.06 -27.47 18.82
N VAL A 129 -13.92 -26.57 19.29
CA VAL A 129 -13.59 -25.17 19.57
C VAL A 129 -14.15 -24.77 20.92
N THR A 130 -13.30 -24.27 21.79
CA THR A 130 -13.65 -23.62 23.05
C THR A 130 -13.95 -22.14 22.79
N ASP A 131 -15.12 -21.67 23.23
CA ASP A 131 -15.44 -20.25 23.14
C ASP A 131 -14.61 -19.42 24.13
N VAL A 132 -14.22 -18.21 23.71
CA VAL A 132 -13.54 -17.25 24.59
C VAL A 132 -14.39 -16.95 25.84
N ALA A 133 -15.71 -16.92 25.73
CA ALA A 133 -16.62 -16.75 26.86
C ALA A 133 -16.46 -17.87 27.91
N ALA A 134 -16.19 -19.11 27.51
CA ALA A 134 -15.92 -20.21 28.43
C ALA A 134 -14.55 -20.05 29.12
N VAL A 135 -13.55 -19.48 28.43
CA VAL A 135 -12.22 -19.19 29.01
C VAL A 135 -12.28 -18.03 30.00
N THR A 136 -13.01 -16.98 29.68
CA THR A 136 -13.13 -15.78 30.50
C THR A 136 -14.10 -15.97 31.68
N GLY A 137 -15.12 -16.80 31.51
CA GLY A 137 -16.28 -16.86 32.38
C GLY A 137 -17.20 -15.64 32.23
N PHE A 138 -17.04 -14.85 31.14
CA PHE A 138 -17.74 -13.61 30.92
C PHE A 138 -18.42 -13.62 29.54
N ALA A 139 -19.71 -13.27 29.49
CA ALA A 139 -20.44 -13.19 28.25
C ALA A 139 -19.95 -12.00 27.39
N GLU A 140 -20.11 -12.13 26.08
CA GLU A 140 -19.87 -11.04 25.15
C GLU A 140 -20.78 -9.85 25.46
N MET A 141 -20.21 -8.62 25.45
CA MET A 141 -20.92 -7.37 25.76
C MET A 141 -20.80 -6.35 24.63
N LEU A 142 -21.69 -5.36 24.66
CA LEU A 142 -21.67 -4.19 23.77
C LEU A 142 -21.58 -4.62 22.30
N ASP A 143 -22.46 -5.51 21.88
CA ASP A 143 -22.52 -6.06 20.52
C ASP A 143 -21.20 -6.63 20.02
N GLY A 144 -20.39 -7.18 20.95
CA GLY A 144 -19.12 -7.81 20.64
C GLY A 144 -17.90 -6.91 20.70
N ARG A 145 -18.04 -5.65 21.04
CA ARG A 145 -16.88 -4.75 21.23
C ARG A 145 -15.97 -5.20 22.37
N VAL A 146 -16.52 -5.91 23.38
CA VAL A 146 -15.78 -6.50 24.48
C VAL A 146 -15.95 -8.02 24.51
N LYS A 147 -14.98 -8.74 23.97
CA LYS A 147 -14.92 -10.22 23.93
C LYS A 147 -13.59 -10.71 24.48
N THR A 148 -12.51 -10.28 23.84
CA THR A 148 -11.13 -10.71 24.07
C THR A 148 -10.36 -9.78 24.98
N LEU A 149 -10.87 -8.57 25.24
CA LEU A 149 -10.27 -7.59 26.16
C LEU A 149 -10.54 -8.00 27.62
N HIS A 150 -9.92 -9.10 28.05
CA HIS A 150 -10.14 -9.68 29.37
C HIS A 150 -8.82 -10.15 29.99
N PRO A 151 -8.60 -9.97 31.31
CA PRO A 151 -7.35 -10.36 31.97
C PRO A 151 -6.97 -11.83 31.76
N ARG A 152 -7.92 -12.75 31.67
CA ARG A 152 -7.64 -14.18 31.41
C ARG A 152 -7.12 -14.45 30.01
N VAL A 153 -7.55 -13.69 29.01
CA VAL A 153 -7.04 -13.78 27.64
C VAL A 153 -5.66 -13.13 27.57
N HIS A 154 -5.56 -11.86 27.98
CA HIS A 154 -4.30 -11.11 27.89
C HIS A 154 -3.24 -11.62 28.88
N GLY A 155 -3.62 -12.11 30.05
CA GLY A 155 -2.72 -12.79 30.97
C GLY A 155 -2.14 -14.07 30.35
N GLY A 156 -2.98 -14.87 29.66
CA GLY A 156 -2.51 -16.07 28.95
C GLY A 156 -1.59 -15.76 27.78
N ILE A 157 -1.72 -14.58 27.13
CA ILE A 157 -0.84 -14.14 26.03
C ILE A 157 0.43 -13.47 26.57
N LEU A 158 0.34 -12.60 27.58
CA LEU A 158 1.44 -11.72 28.02
C LEU A 158 2.35 -12.32 29.06
N ALA A 159 1.94 -13.41 29.75
CA ALA A 159 2.74 -14.02 30.79
C ALA A 159 4.08 -14.52 30.24
N ASP A 160 5.17 -14.00 30.79
CA ASP A 160 6.50 -14.52 30.53
C ASP A 160 6.75 -15.75 31.38
N ARG A 161 6.62 -16.93 30.77
CA ARG A 161 6.75 -18.23 31.46
C ARG A 161 8.17 -18.54 31.94
N ARG A 162 9.14 -17.71 31.59
CA ARG A 162 10.52 -17.78 32.11
C ARG A 162 10.63 -17.22 33.55
N LEU A 163 9.61 -16.46 33.98
CA LEU A 163 9.54 -15.83 35.31
C LEU A 163 8.63 -16.63 36.22
N ASP A 164 9.17 -17.10 37.34
CA ASP A 164 8.43 -17.89 38.36
C ASP A 164 7.20 -17.15 38.88
N ASP A 165 7.31 -15.84 39.07
CA ASP A 165 6.20 -15.04 39.58
C ASP A 165 5.03 -15.02 38.58
N HIS A 166 5.30 -14.88 37.26
CA HIS A 166 4.26 -14.95 36.23
C HIS A 166 3.63 -16.37 36.22
N ARG A 167 4.42 -17.42 36.35
CA ARG A 167 3.89 -18.81 36.43
C ARG A 167 2.97 -18.99 37.63
N ARG A 168 3.37 -18.48 38.81
CA ARG A 168 2.51 -18.51 40.02
C ARG A 168 1.21 -17.75 39.81
N GLN A 169 1.26 -16.56 39.21
CA GLN A 169 0.06 -15.75 38.91
C GLN A 169 -0.88 -16.46 37.96
N LEU A 170 -0.38 -17.07 36.86
CA LEU A 170 -1.19 -17.91 35.97
C LEU A 170 -1.84 -19.06 36.71
N LEU A 171 -1.05 -19.73 37.58
CA LEU A 171 -1.53 -20.81 38.40
C LEU A 171 -2.63 -20.34 39.37
N ALA A 172 -2.43 -19.27 40.11
CA ALA A 172 -3.41 -18.72 41.03
C ALA A 172 -4.71 -18.27 40.36
N GLY A 173 -4.59 -17.62 39.18
CA GLY A 173 -5.73 -17.15 38.39
C GLY A 173 -6.42 -18.23 37.56
N ALA A 174 -6.00 -19.49 37.60
CA ALA A 174 -6.45 -20.57 36.72
C ALA A 174 -6.41 -20.16 35.25
N ILE A 175 -5.35 -19.48 34.83
CA ILE A 175 -5.15 -18.98 33.47
C ILE A 175 -4.21 -19.94 32.72
N ALA A 176 -4.70 -20.61 31.68
CA ALA A 176 -3.86 -21.39 30.82
C ALA A 176 -3.21 -20.47 29.75
N PRO A 177 -1.89 -20.57 29.53
CA PRO A 177 -1.19 -19.74 28.57
C PRO A 177 -1.57 -20.13 27.12
N PHE A 178 -1.43 -19.16 26.21
CA PHE A 178 -1.47 -19.41 24.77
C PHE A 178 -0.04 -19.60 24.23
N GLU A 179 0.11 -20.54 23.29
CA GLU A 179 1.36 -20.75 22.55
C GLU A 179 1.30 -20.13 21.15
N LEU A 180 0.10 -20.02 20.59
CA LEU A 180 -0.15 -19.49 19.27
C LEU A 180 -1.33 -18.51 19.29
N VAL A 181 -1.18 -17.37 18.64
CA VAL A 181 -2.23 -16.38 18.40
C VAL A 181 -2.31 -16.13 16.91
N VAL A 182 -3.46 -16.43 16.30
CA VAL A 182 -3.73 -16.25 14.88
C VAL A 182 -4.82 -15.21 14.73
N VAL A 183 -4.45 -14.03 14.27
CA VAL A 183 -5.36 -12.88 14.17
C VAL A 183 -5.03 -12.10 12.91
N ASN A 184 -5.98 -12.00 11.99
CA ASN A 184 -5.94 -10.96 10.96
C ASN A 184 -7.08 -9.97 11.21
N LEU A 185 -6.79 -8.70 10.97
CA LEU A 185 -7.66 -7.61 11.35
C LEU A 185 -8.85 -7.48 10.37
N TYR A 186 -9.90 -6.83 10.80
CA TYR A 186 -10.99 -6.44 9.91
C TYR A 186 -10.46 -5.61 8.75
N PRO A 187 -10.92 -5.86 7.51
CA PRO A 187 -10.39 -5.17 6.34
C PRO A 187 -10.94 -3.74 6.21
N PHE A 188 -10.46 -2.82 7.06
CA PHE A 188 -10.83 -1.40 7.03
C PHE A 188 -10.68 -0.80 5.61
N SER A 189 -9.66 -1.22 4.85
CA SER A 189 -9.49 -0.81 3.46
C SER A 189 -10.67 -1.23 2.58
N ALA A 190 -11.19 -2.45 2.73
CA ALA A 190 -12.35 -2.90 1.97
C ALA A 190 -13.64 -2.17 2.40
N ALA A 191 -13.75 -1.80 3.68
CA ALA A 191 -14.85 -0.97 4.14
C ALA A 191 -14.82 0.43 3.52
N LEU A 192 -13.64 1.04 3.37
CA LEU A 192 -13.47 2.32 2.69
C LEU A 192 -13.95 2.32 1.23
N GLU A 193 -13.87 1.17 0.56
CA GLU A 193 -14.25 1.01 -0.86
C GLU A 193 -15.75 0.73 -1.04
N ARG A 194 -16.50 0.49 0.04
CA ARG A 194 -17.95 0.23 -0.04
C ARG A 194 -18.70 1.51 -0.46
N PRO A 195 -19.47 1.48 -1.57
CA PRO A 195 -20.25 2.62 -2.00
C PRO A 195 -21.27 3.06 -0.93
N GLY A 196 -21.28 4.34 -0.59
CA GLY A 196 -22.28 4.91 0.33
C GLY A 196 -22.07 4.61 1.81
N ILE A 197 -20.96 4.00 2.21
CA ILE A 197 -20.64 3.78 3.64
C ILE A 197 -20.58 5.13 4.37
N THR A 198 -21.31 5.23 5.48
CA THR A 198 -21.26 6.40 6.37
C THR A 198 -20.00 6.41 7.23
N VAL A 199 -19.68 7.57 7.82
CA VAL A 199 -18.54 7.69 8.75
C VAL A 199 -18.77 6.82 9.99
N ASP A 200 -19.98 6.78 10.52
CA ASP A 200 -20.31 5.97 11.70
C ASP A 200 -20.13 4.47 11.41
N GLU A 201 -20.62 3.98 10.27
CA GLU A 201 -20.40 2.60 9.84
C GLU A 201 -18.92 2.27 9.62
N LEU A 202 -18.16 3.23 9.10
CA LEU A 202 -16.72 3.06 8.93
C LEU A 202 -15.97 2.98 10.26
N ILE A 203 -16.40 3.78 11.26
CA ILE A 203 -15.84 3.73 12.62
C ILE A 203 -16.11 2.38 13.29
N GLU A 204 -17.29 1.79 13.07
CA GLU A 204 -17.63 0.46 13.60
C GLU A 204 -16.75 -0.66 13.02
N GLU A 205 -16.16 -0.47 11.85
CA GLU A 205 -15.22 -1.44 11.25
C GLU A 205 -13.80 -1.35 11.84
N ILE A 206 -13.54 -0.41 12.76
CA ILE A 206 -12.22 -0.31 13.42
C ILE A 206 -12.10 -1.39 14.47
N ASP A 207 -11.18 -2.33 14.24
CA ASP A 207 -10.89 -3.44 15.15
C ASP A 207 -10.02 -2.95 16.33
N ILE A 208 -10.53 -3.15 17.54
CA ILE A 208 -9.82 -2.84 18.80
C ILE A 208 -9.21 -4.11 19.41
N GLY A 209 -9.98 -5.19 19.44
CA GLY A 209 -9.57 -6.45 20.07
C GLY A 209 -8.44 -7.16 19.33
N GLY A 210 -8.51 -7.18 18.00
CA GLY A 210 -7.50 -7.80 17.14
C GLY A 210 -6.11 -7.19 17.33
N PRO A 211 -5.93 -5.88 17.11
CA PRO A 211 -4.64 -5.21 17.33
C PRO A 211 -4.08 -5.41 18.73
N SER A 212 -4.92 -5.38 19.77
CA SER A 212 -4.45 -5.58 21.14
C SER A 212 -3.90 -7.00 21.39
N MET A 213 -4.56 -8.04 20.86
CA MET A 213 -4.07 -9.43 20.93
C MET A 213 -2.78 -9.61 20.11
N VAL A 214 -2.73 -9.07 18.89
CA VAL A 214 -1.56 -9.13 18.01
C VAL A 214 -0.34 -8.50 18.69
N ARG A 215 -0.50 -7.29 19.22
CA ARG A 215 0.59 -6.56 19.89
C ARG A 215 1.03 -7.24 21.19
N ALA A 216 0.08 -7.80 21.96
CA ALA A 216 0.38 -8.55 23.18
C ALA A 216 1.22 -9.81 22.86
N ALA A 217 0.82 -10.60 21.87
CA ALA A 217 1.53 -11.80 21.44
C ALA A 217 2.91 -11.47 20.84
N ALA A 218 2.99 -10.44 19.99
CA ALA A 218 4.24 -9.96 19.42
C ALA A 218 5.24 -9.50 20.51
N LYS A 219 4.77 -8.76 21.51
CA LYS A 219 5.59 -8.37 22.66
C LYS A 219 6.14 -9.59 23.40
N ASN A 220 5.33 -10.62 23.57
CA ASN A 220 5.71 -11.84 24.29
C ASN A 220 6.22 -12.96 23.36
N HIS A 221 6.88 -12.61 22.26
CA HIS A 221 7.41 -13.58 21.28
C HIS A 221 8.39 -14.60 21.86
N ALA A 222 8.89 -14.38 23.06
CA ALA A 222 9.68 -15.37 23.77
C ALA A 222 8.85 -16.64 24.09
N ASN A 223 7.55 -16.50 24.31
CA ASN A 223 6.64 -17.56 24.75
C ASN A 223 5.52 -17.86 23.74
N VAL A 224 5.15 -16.91 22.87
CA VAL A 224 3.97 -16.97 22.00
C VAL A 224 4.37 -16.70 20.56
N ALA A 225 3.88 -17.53 19.64
CA ALA A 225 3.91 -17.22 18.23
C ALA A 225 2.67 -16.40 17.83
N VAL A 226 2.84 -15.42 16.93
CA VAL A 226 1.73 -14.62 16.39
C VAL A 226 1.70 -14.67 14.89
N VAL A 227 0.53 -14.94 14.30
CA VAL A 227 0.34 -15.08 12.86
C VAL A 227 -0.77 -14.12 12.41
N THR A 228 -0.45 -13.24 11.47
CA THR A 228 -1.37 -12.20 10.98
C THR A 228 -1.80 -12.39 9.53
N SER A 229 -1.25 -13.38 8.83
CA SER A 229 -1.57 -13.64 7.42
C SER A 229 -1.80 -15.13 7.15
N PRO A 230 -2.84 -15.48 6.35
CA PRO A 230 -3.06 -16.87 5.88
C PRO A 230 -1.86 -17.44 5.13
N SER A 231 -1.05 -16.63 4.47
CA SER A 231 0.15 -17.07 3.76
C SER A 231 1.24 -17.70 4.63
N ARG A 232 1.10 -17.62 5.96
CA ARG A 232 2.01 -18.22 6.94
C ARG A 232 1.52 -19.54 7.53
N TYR A 233 0.29 -19.97 7.21
CA TYR A 233 -0.31 -21.13 7.85
C TYR A 233 0.46 -22.43 7.59
N ASP A 234 0.84 -22.67 6.33
CA ASP A 234 1.62 -23.87 5.96
C ASP A 234 2.98 -23.87 6.65
N GLU A 235 3.69 -22.73 6.65
CA GLU A 235 4.98 -22.59 7.34
C GLU A 235 4.87 -22.86 8.84
N VAL A 236 3.77 -22.45 9.47
CA VAL A 236 3.53 -22.69 10.90
C VAL A 236 3.26 -24.17 11.16
N LEU A 237 2.45 -24.83 10.34
CA LEU A 237 2.18 -26.27 10.46
C LEU A 237 3.45 -27.09 10.23
N ASP A 238 4.19 -26.82 9.17
CA ASP A 238 5.47 -27.48 8.89
C ASP A 238 6.48 -27.32 10.04
N ALA A 239 6.49 -26.15 10.67
CA ALA A 239 7.35 -25.91 11.82
C ALA A 239 6.90 -26.68 13.07
N LEU A 240 5.60 -26.90 13.26
CA LEU A 240 5.08 -27.67 14.39
C LEU A 240 5.31 -29.18 14.25
N ASP A 241 5.57 -29.68 13.04
CA ASP A 241 5.85 -31.08 12.76
C ASP A 241 7.30 -31.49 13.06
N VAL A 242 8.19 -30.54 13.35
CA VAL A 242 9.59 -30.80 13.67
C VAL A 242 9.87 -30.62 15.17
N GLU A 243 10.95 -31.25 15.67
CA GLU A 243 11.28 -31.32 17.10
C GLU A 243 11.43 -29.94 17.78
N ASP A 244 12.02 -28.97 17.07
CA ASP A 244 12.18 -27.59 17.59
C ASP A 244 10.92 -26.73 17.51
N GLY A 245 9.90 -27.15 16.79
CA GLY A 245 8.62 -26.47 16.62
C GLY A 245 8.76 -25.03 16.15
N LEU A 246 7.93 -24.15 16.71
CA LEU A 246 8.02 -22.70 16.50
C LEU A 246 9.14 -22.11 17.37
N ASP A 247 10.38 -22.26 16.94
CA ASP A 247 11.57 -21.77 17.65
C ASP A 247 11.55 -20.24 17.87
N VAL A 248 12.46 -19.74 18.70
CA VAL A 248 12.52 -18.31 19.03
C VAL A 248 12.83 -17.41 17.82
N ARG A 249 13.55 -17.92 16.80
CA ARG A 249 13.87 -17.14 15.58
C ARG A 249 12.62 -16.97 14.73
N ARG A 250 11.84 -18.03 14.55
CA ARG A 250 10.55 -17.97 13.83
C ARG A 250 9.57 -17.05 14.57
N ARG A 251 9.43 -17.20 15.90
CA ARG A 251 8.55 -16.33 16.70
C ARG A 251 8.96 -14.85 16.62
N ARG A 252 10.25 -14.53 16.63
CA ARG A 252 10.75 -13.15 16.45
C ARG A 252 10.39 -12.58 15.09
N ARG A 253 10.56 -13.36 14.01
CA ARG A 253 10.18 -12.91 12.65
C ARG A 253 8.68 -12.63 12.58
N LEU A 254 7.85 -13.57 13.02
CA LEU A 254 6.39 -13.40 13.07
C LEU A 254 5.97 -12.20 13.92
N ALA A 255 6.65 -11.94 15.03
CA ALA A 255 6.39 -10.76 15.86
C ALA A 255 6.70 -9.44 15.16
N LEU A 256 7.79 -9.38 14.38
CA LEU A 256 8.11 -8.20 13.57
C LEU A 256 7.07 -7.99 12.46
N GLU A 257 6.63 -9.06 11.80
CA GLU A 257 5.53 -9.01 10.82
C GLU A 257 4.23 -8.52 11.47
N ALA A 258 3.92 -8.98 12.67
CA ALA A 258 2.73 -8.58 13.43
C ALA A 258 2.75 -7.09 13.82
N PHE A 259 3.89 -6.55 14.26
CA PHE A 259 4.03 -5.10 14.50
C PHE A 259 3.90 -4.29 13.21
N ALA A 260 4.47 -4.75 12.11
CA ALA A 260 4.31 -4.09 10.81
C ALA A 260 2.84 -4.10 10.35
N HIS A 261 2.12 -5.22 10.58
CA HIS A 261 0.70 -5.36 10.25
C HIS A 261 -0.19 -4.36 11.03
N THR A 262 0.00 -4.23 12.35
CA THR A 262 -0.77 -3.27 13.15
C THR A 262 -0.40 -1.82 12.81
N ALA A 263 0.89 -1.52 12.54
CA ALA A 263 1.31 -0.19 12.12
C ALA A 263 0.68 0.21 10.77
N ALA A 264 0.63 -0.70 9.79
CA ALA A 264 -0.01 -0.45 8.50
C ALA A 264 -1.53 -0.25 8.64
N TYR A 265 -2.17 -1.00 9.54
CA TYR A 265 -3.59 -0.85 9.86
C TYR A 265 -3.90 0.54 10.43
N ASP A 266 -3.17 0.97 11.47
CA ASP A 266 -3.34 2.28 12.08
C ASP A 266 -3.01 3.42 11.10
N ALA A 267 -1.97 3.23 10.26
CA ALA A 267 -1.61 4.18 9.22
C ALA A 267 -2.77 4.40 8.23
N ARG A 268 -3.47 3.32 7.86
CA ARG A 268 -4.61 3.40 6.94
C ARG A 268 -5.79 4.16 7.54
N ILE A 269 -6.10 3.91 8.81
CA ILE A 269 -7.14 4.64 9.54
C ILE A 269 -6.76 6.13 9.64
N ALA A 270 -5.55 6.43 10.10
CA ALA A 270 -5.06 7.79 10.30
C ALA A 270 -5.03 8.61 9.00
N SER A 271 -4.77 7.96 7.86
CA SER A 271 -4.73 8.65 6.56
C SER A 271 -6.11 8.84 5.91
N ALA A 272 -7.08 7.95 6.17
CA ALA A 272 -8.36 7.97 5.46
C ALA A 272 -9.51 8.61 6.25
N LEU A 273 -9.51 8.45 7.58
CA LEU A 273 -10.62 8.89 8.43
C LEU A 273 -10.83 10.41 8.44
N PRO A 274 -9.77 11.25 8.51
CA PRO A 274 -9.93 12.71 8.47
C PRO A 274 -10.65 13.21 7.22
N ASP A 275 -10.28 12.71 6.04
CA ASP A 275 -10.89 13.10 4.77
C ASP A 275 -12.37 12.69 4.70
N ARG A 276 -12.70 11.49 5.22
CA ARG A 276 -14.09 11.03 5.30
C ARG A 276 -14.94 11.87 6.26
N MET A 277 -14.37 12.26 7.41
CA MET A 277 -15.05 13.14 8.37
C MET A 277 -15.26 14.55 7.81
N ALA A 278 -14.25 15.11 7.14
CA ALA A 278 -14.36 16.41 6.49
C ALA A 278 -15.41 16.41 5.37
N ALA A 279 -15.40 15.36 4.50
CA ALA A 279 -16.38 15.20 3.44
C ALA A 279 -17.82 15.05 3.96
N ALA A 280 -17.99 14.50 5.18
CA ALA A 280 -19.28 14.40 5.87
C ALA A 280 -19.66 15.65 6.66
N GLY A 281 -18.83 16.70 6.68
CA GLY A 281 -19.06 17.94 7.44
C GLY A 281 -18.90 17.76 8.96
N LEU A 282 -18.22 16.72 9.41
CA LEU A 282 -17.97 16.41 10.83
C LEU A 282 -16.67 17.04 11.34
N LEU A 283 -15.81 17.48 10.45
CA LEU A 283 -14.59 18.24 10.75
C LEU A 283 -14.54 19.46 9.84
N ASP A 284 -14.06 20.58 10.37
CA ASP A 284 -13.65 21.71 9.52
C ASP A 284 -12.47 21.25 8.63
N PRO A 285 -12.38 21.76 7.39
CA PRO A 285 -11.19 21.54 6.58
C PRO A 285 -9.95 21.94 7.36
N PRO A 286 -8.86 21.15 7.34
CA PRO A 286 -7.65 21.53 8.04
C PRO A 286 -7.12 22.86 7.49
N ASP A 287 -6.64 23.73 8.38
CA ASP A 287 -6.00 25.01 8.01
C ASP A 287 -4.71 24.79 7.19
N ASP A 288 -4.10 23.60 7.29
CA ASP A 288 -2.91 23.17 6.54
C ASP A 288 -3.26 21.97 5.67
N THR A 289 -2.78 21.97 4.43
CA THR A 289 -2.94 20.87 3.46
C THR A 289 -2.26 19.58 3.93
N TYR A 290 -1.23 19.68 4.76
CA TYR A 290 -0.46 18.54 5.25
C TYR A 290 -0.63 18.33 6.75
N PRO A 291 -0.85 17.07 7.21
CA PRO A 291 -1.03 16.79 8.64
C PRO A 291 0.28 16.98 9.42
N ALA A 292 0.15 17.30 10.72
CA ALA A 292 1.31 17.42 11.62
C ALA A 292 2.17 16.13 11.69
N VAL A 293 1.55 14.96 11.48
CA VAL A 293 2.22 13.66 11.37
C VAL A 293 1.74 12.97 10.09
N LEU A 294 2.63 12.84 9.11
CA LEU A 294 2.34 12.12 7.87
C LEU A 294 2.70 10.64 8.04
N THR A 295 1.71 9.77 7.92
CA THR A 295 1.89 8.32 8.00
C THR A 295 1.58 7.69 6.65
N ILE A 296 2.52 6.92 6.10
CA ILE A 296 2.40 6.28 4.79
C ILE A 296 2.59 4.78 4.95
N GLY A 297 1.53 4.01 4.72
CA GLY A 297 1.59 2.56 4.67
C GLY A 297 1.84 2.09 3.23
N LEU A 298 2.91 1.34 3.01
CA LEU A 298 3.27 0.78 1.71
C LEU A 298 3.47 -0.73 1.82
N GLU A 299 2.90 -1.48 0.87
CA GLU A 299 3.08 -2.93 0.75
C GLU A 299 4.22 -3.25 -0.22
N LYS A 300 5.17 -4.08 0.22
CA LYS A 300 6.24 -4.55 -0.67
C LYS A 300 5.67 -5.50 -1.72
N VAL A 301 5.83 -5.16 -3.00
CA VAL A 301 5.43 -6.00 -4.12
C VAL A 301 6.55 -6.97 -4.50
N GLU A 302 7.77 -6.44 -4.69
CA GLU A 302 8.92 -7.23 -5.12
C GLU A 302 10.25 -6.61 -4.72
N THR A 303 11.28 -7.42 -4.67
CA THR A 303 12.67 -6.96 -4.66
C THR A 303 13.11 -6.78 -6.11
N LEU A 304 13.56 -5.59 -6.46
CA LEU A 304 14.07 -5.29 -7.79
C LEU A 304 15.47 -5.87 -7.97
N ARG A 305 15.86 -6.08 -9.22
CA ARG A 305 17.15 -6.67 -9.56
C ARG A 305 18.33 -5.83 -9.04
N TYR A 306 18.22 -4.50 -9.08
CA TYR A 306 19.12 -3.50 -8.50
C TYR A 306 18.42 -2.13 -8.49
N GLY A 307 19.00 -1.15 -7.82
CA GLY A 307 18.52 0.22 -7.76
C GLY A 307 18.88 1.04 -8.99
N GLU A 308 19.16 2.31 -8.78
CA GLU A 308 19.62 3.20 -9.86
C GLU A 308 20.96 2.71 -10.44
N ASN A 309 21.82 2.18 -9.59
CA ASN A 309 23.08 1.55 -9.96
C ASN A 309 23.11 0.06 -9.56
N PRO A 310 23.90 -0.79 -10.26
CA PRO A 310 23.92 -2.24 -10.04
C PRO A 310 24.27 -2.68 -8.62
N HIS A 311 25.03 -1.90 -7.86
CA HIS A 311 25.43 -2.20 -6.48
C HIS A 311 24.40 -1.79 -5.42
N GLN A 312 23.35 -1.06 -5.80
CA GLN A 312 22.31 -0.57 -4.88
C GLN A 312 21.15 -1.57 -4.79
N PRO A 313 20.79 -2.05 -3.60
CA PRO A 313 19.57 -2.83 -3.43
C PRO A 313 18.33 -1.95 -3.64
N ALA A 314 17.27 -2.50 -4.21
CA ALA A 314 16.01 -1.81 -4.40
C ALA A 314 14.80 -2.73 -4.27
N ALA A 315 13.66 -2.16 -3.99
CA ALA A 315 12.38 -2.83 -3.93
C ALA A 315 11.27 -1.92 -4.45
N ARG A 316 10.25 -2.53 -5.02
CA ARG A 316 9.02 -1.84 -5.39
C ARG A 316 7.97 -2.05 -4.31
N TYR A 317 7.34 -0.98 -3.93
CA TYR A 317 6.18 -0.96 -3.04
C TYR A 317 4.98 -0.40 -3.78
N ARG A 318 3.79 -0.69 -3.28
CA ARG A 318 2.52 -0.09 -3.72
C ARG A 318 1.73 0.39 -2.52
N ARG A 319 0.75 1.22 -2.76
CA ARG A 319 -0.27 1.55 -1.76
C ARG A 319 -1.32 0.44 -1.69
N PRO A 320 -1.80 0.08 -0.50
CA PRO A 320 -2.97 -0.78 -0.37
C PRO A 320 -4.17 -0.18 -1.12
N GLY A 321 -4.89 -1.02 -1.86
CA GLY A 321 -6.06 -0.59 -2.64
C GLY A 321 -5.75 0.02 -4.03
N SER A 322 -4.47 0.21 -4.41
CA SER A 322 -4.13 0.64 -5.77
C SER A 322 -4.53 -0.37 -6.83
N THR A 323 -5.01 0.12 -7.97
CA THR A 323 -5.56 -0.65 -9.10
C THR A 323 -4.73 -0.46 -10.38
N LEU A 324 -5.11 -1.13 -11.48
CA LEU A 324 -4.51 -0.89 -12.82
C LEU A 324 -4.76 0.53 -13.33
N ALA A 325 -5.84 1.16 -12.87
CA ALA A 325 -6.13 2.55 -13.21
C ALA A 325 -5.10 3.54 -12.64
N ASP A 326 -4.36 3.16 -11.58
CA ASP A 326 -3.29 3.97 -10.99
C ASP A 326 -1.96 3.87 -11.77
N GLY A 327 -1.97 3.19 -12.91
CA GLY A 327 -0.83 3.02 -13.79
C GLY A 327 -0.30 1.59 -13.83
N PRO A 328 0.76 1.32 -14.59
CA PRO A 328 1.26 -0.03 -14.82
C PRO A 328 1.77 -0.71 -13.54
N PHE A 329 1.97 0.06 -12.47
CA PHE A 329 2.50 -0.40 -11.18
C PHE A 329 1.52 -0.28 -10.01
N GLY A 330 0.27 0.13 -10.25
CA GLY A 330 -0.78 0.22 -9.24
C GLY A 330 -1.20 -1.13 -8.64
N VAL A 331 -0.86 -2.23 -9.30
CA VAL A 331 -1.16 -3.60 -8.84
C VAL A 331 0.11 -4.41 -8.58
N ALA A 332 -0.03 -5.54 -7.91
CA ALA A 332 1.07 -6.49 -7.69
C ALA A 332 1.45 -7.31 -8.94
N ARG A 333 0.98 -6.88 -10.12
CA ARG A 333 1.24 -7.57 -11.38
C ARG A 333 2.61 -7.17 -11.93
N GLY A 334 3.36 -8.15 -12.41
CA GLY A 334 4.59 -7.95 -13.18
C GLY A 334 4.30 -7.79 -14.70
N PRO A 335 5.36 -7.74 -15.53
CA PRO A 335 5.20 -7.75 -16.97
C PRO A 335 4.51 -9.01 -17.47
N LEU A 336 3.72 -8.89 -18.53
CA LEU A 336 3.08 -10.03 -19.22
C LEU A 336 4.12 -10.97 -19.84
N GLN A 337 5.26 -10.43 -20.25
CA GLN A 337 6.43 -11.15 -20.70
C GLN A 337 7.71 -10.37 -20.41
N GLY A 338 8.87 -11.01 -20.58
CA GLY A 338 10.18 -10.37 -20.48
C GLY A 338 10.88 -10.61 -19.14
N LYS A 339 12.03 -9.96 -18.99
CA LYS A 339 12.85 -10.05 -17.78
C LYS A 339 12.22 -9.28 -16.62
N ALA A 340 12.64 -9.60 -15.39
CA ALA A 340 12.34 -8.81 -14.21
C ALA A 340 12.74 -7.33 -14.40
N LEU A 341 11.96 -6.45 -13.79
CA LEU A 341 12.16 -5.00 -13.86
C LEU A 341 13.39 -4.60 -13.02
N SER A 342 14.09 -3.56 -13.48
CA SER A 342 15.04 -2.79 -12.68
C SER A 342 14.37 -1.52 -12.18
N TYR A 343 15.02 -0.83 -11.24
CA TYR A 343 14.59 0.47 -10.75
C TYR A 343 14.36 1.48 -11.90
N ASN A 344 15.34 1.60 -12.80
CA ASN A 344 15.24 2.50 -13.96
C ASN A 344 14.12 2.09 -14.94
N ASN A 345 13.86 0.78 -15.09
CA ASN A 345 12.72 0.32 -15.89
C ASN A 345 11.38 0.80 -15.30
N VAL A 346 11.22 0.80 -13.99
CA VAL A 346 10.01 1.29 -13.32
C VAL A 346 9.86 2.79 -13.52
N LEU A 347 10.94 3.57 -13.34
CA LEU A 347 10.93 5.03 -13.54
C LEU A 347 10.58 5.41 -14.99
N ASP A 348 11.25 4.79 -15.96
CA ASP A 348 11.05 5.09 -17.38
C ASP A 348 9.65 4.68 -17.86
N ALA A 349 9.12 3.54 -17.39
CA ALA A 349 7.77 3.11 -17.73
C ALA A 349 6.70 4.00 -17.08
N ALA A 350 6.90 4.46 -15.85
CA ALA A 350 5.99 5.42 -15.22
C ALA A 350 6.00 6.77 -15.96
N ALA A 351 7.17 7.26 -16.38
CA ALA A 351 7.28 8.48 -17.18
C ALA A 351 6.63 8.33 -18.57
N ALA A 352 6.83 7.17 -19.22
CA ALA A 352 6.20 6.88 -20.51
C ALA A 352 4.67 6.82 -20.40
N SER A 353 4.13 6.16 -19.35
CA SER A 353 2.69 6.12 -19.08
C SER A 353 2.12 7.52 -18.83
N ALA A 354 2.78 8.33 -18.01
CA ALA A 354 2.32 9.70 -17.72
C ALA A 354 2.29 10.58 -18.99
N LEU A 355 3.33 10.52 -19.81
CA LEU A 355 3.38 11.23 -21.08
C LEU A 355 2.38 10.66 -22.10
N GLY A 356 2.20 9.33 -22.11
CA GLY A 356 1.21 8.68 -22.97
C GLY A 356 -0.21 9.12 -22.67
N ARG A 357 -0.59 9.24 -21.39
CA ARG A 357 -1.91 9.75 -20.97
C ARG A 357 -2.15 11.19 -21.40
N ALA A 358 -1.07 11.98 -21.53
CA ALA A 358 -1.17 13.34 -22.04
C ALA A 358 -1.45 13.41 -23.54
N LEU A 359 -1.36 12.32 -24.32
CA LEU A 359 -1.66 12.29 -25.75
C LEU A 359 -3.15 12.15 -26.02
N ARG A 360 -3.62 12.78 -27.10
CA ARG A 360 -5.00 12.69 -27.57
C ARG A 360 -5.07 11.81 -28.85
N GLY A 361 -6.08 10.94 -28.90
CA GLY A 361 -6.23 10.02 -30.05
C GLY A 361 -5.18 8.89 -30.07
N PRO A 362 -4.98 8.22 -31.22
CA PRO A 362 -3.92 7.25 -31.39
C PRO A 362 -2.55 7.93 -31.33
N GLY A 363 -1.83 7.75 -30.22
CA GLY A 363 -0.55 8.39 -29.94
C GLY A 363 0.50 7.42 -29.42
N VAL A 364 1.75 7.77 -29.65
CA VAL A 364 2.93 7.04 -29.20
C VAL A 364 3.92 8.02 -28.59
N VAL A 365 4.48 7.66 -27.45
CA VAL A 365 5.63 8.35 -26.87
C VAL A 365 6.76 7.35 -26.58
N ILE A 366 7.97 7.74 -26.92
CA ILE A 366 9.21 6.99 -26.68
C ILE A 366 10.00 7.76 -25.64
N VAL A 367 10.33 7.08 -24.52
CA VAL A 367 11.01 7.67 -23.37
C VAL A 367 12.39 7.05 -23.19
N LYS A 368 13.35 7.88 -22.86
CA LYS A 368 14.70 7.51 -22.44
C LYS A 368 15.11 8.37 -21.25
N HIS A 369 15.51 7.72 -20.15
CA HIS A 369 15.89 8.42 -18.90
C HIS A 369 14.84 9.44 -18.48
N THR A 370 13.59 8.97 -18.37
CA THR A 370 12.39 9.72 -17.96
C THR A 370 11.99 10.91 -18.85
N ASN A 371 12.68 11.19 -19.95
CA ASN A 371 12.37 12.26 -20.89
C ASN A 371 11.92 11.68 -22.25
N PRO A 372 10.99 12.34 -22.97
CA PRO A 372 10.58 11.90 -24.30
C PRO A 372 11.69 12.16 -25.31
N CYS A 373 12.05 11.17 -26.10
CA CYS A 373 12.91 11.34 -27.28
C CYS A 373 12.13 11.27 -28.59
N GLY A 374 10.89 10.76 -28.56
CA GLY A 374 9.96 10.76 -29.69
C GLY A 374 8.53 10.79 -29.19
N ALA A 375 7.66 11.56 -29.86
CA ALA A 375 6.23 11.56 -29.58
C ALA A 375 5.46 11.99 -30.81
N ALA A 376 4.32 11.35 -31.07
CA ALA A 376 3.44 11.76 -32.17
C ALA A 376 1.99 11.30 -31.93
N GLU A 377 1.06 12.07 -32.48
CA GLU A 377 -0.36 11.75 -32.62
C GLU A 377 -0.72 11.61 -34.10
N ARG A 378 -1.38 10.50 -34.49
CA ARG A 378 -1.80 10.21 -35.84
C ARG A 378 -3.19 9.55 -35.86
N ASP A 379 -3.66 9.18 -37.04
CA ASP A 379 -4.90 8.44 -37.24
C ASP A 379 -4.80 6.93 -36.88
N SER A 380 -3.58 6.41 -36.72
CA SER A 380 -3.32 5.05 -36.29
C SER A 380 -2.03 4.94 -35.44
N LEU A 381 -1.93 3.92 -34.58
CA LEU A 381 -0.73 3.68 -33.77
C LEU A 381 0.50 3.40 -34.62
N ALA A 382 0.33 2.65 -35.73
CA ALA A 382 1.44 2.34 -36.64
C ALA A 382 2.06 3.61 -37.26
N LYS A 383 1.22 4.56 -37.70
CA LYS A 383 1.71 5.85 -38.21
C LYS A 383 2.27 6.75 -37.11
N ALA A 384 1.65 6.71 -35.90
CA ALA A 384 2.16 7.45 -34.74
C ALA A 384 3.54 6.94 -34.32
N TRP A 385 3.76 5.61 -34.36
CA TRP A 385 5.05 5.00 -34.10
C TRP A 385 6.11 5.43 -35.08
N ASP A 386 5.81 5.32 -36.39
CA ASP A 386 6.77 5.70 -37.42
C ASP A 386 7.19 7.18 -37.26
N ALA A 387 6.22 8.09 -37.01
CA ALA A 387 6.50 9.50 -36.78
C ALA A 387 7.27 9.78 -35.47
N ALA A 388 6.95 9.07 -34.38
CA ALA A 388 7.66 9.23 -33.13
C ALA A 388 9.10 8.72 -33.20
N LEU A 389 9.33 7.58 -33.86
CA LEU A 389 10.66 7.00 -34.05
C LEU A 389 11.55 7.90 -34.93
N GLU A 390 10.99 8.51 -35.98
CA GLU A 390 11.73 9.41 -36.86
C GLU A 390 12.30 10.64 -36.14
N ALA A 391 11.68 11.07 -35.03
CA ALA A 391 12.15 12.24 -34.27
C ALA A 391 13.57 12.05 -33.71
N ASP A 392 13.88 10.86 -33.16
CA ASP A 392 15.21 10.52 -32.65
C ASP A 392 15.41 9.00 -32.62
N PRO A 393 15.73 8.37 -33.75
CA PRO A 393 15.91 6.93 -33.83
C PRO A 393 17.13 6.42 -33.04
N VAL A 394 18.10 7.30 -32.76
CA VAL A 394 19.29 6.95 -32.00
C VAL A 394 18.95 6.78 -30.51
N SER A 395 18.24 7.74 -29.92
CA SER A 395 17.83 7.68 -28.52
C SER A 395 16.73 6.63 -28.30
N ALA A 396 15.88 6.38 -29.30
CA ALA A 396 14.82 5.37 -29.24
C ALA A 396 15.35 3.94 -29.03
N PHE A 397 16.59 3.66 -29.45
CA PHE A 397 17.21 2.36 -29.23
C PHE A 397 17.36 2.07 -27.72
N GLY A 398 16.75 0.97 -27.26
CA GLY A 398 16.66 0.62 -25.83
C GLY A 398 15.74 1.55 -25.03
N GLY A 399 14.80 2.21 -25.69
CA GLY A 399 13.79 3.07 -25.07
C GLY A 399 12.61 2.30 -24.49
N VAL A 400 11.76 3.04 -23.82
CA VAL A 400 10.48 2.61 -23.27
C VAL A 400 9.36 3.32 -24.04
N VAL A 401 8.36 2.57 -24.50
CA VAL A 401 7.30 3.06 -25.37
C VAL A 401 5.95 2.96 -24.69
N ALA A 402 5.19 4.04 -24.65
CA ALA A 402 3.77 4.00 -24.29
C ALA A 402 2.89 4.30 -25.51
N LEU A 403 1.79 3.52 -25.62
CA LEU A 403 0.81 3.59 -26.70
C LEU A 403 -0.59 3.81 -26.11
N THR A 404 -1.37 4.66 -26.74
CA THR A 404 -2.68 5.11 -26.19
C THR A 404 -3.88 4.28 -26.63
N ARG A 405 -3.68 3.25 -27.44
CA ARG A 405 -4.76 2.37 -27.94
C ARG A 405 -4.31 0.91 -27.89
N PRO A 406 -5.22 -0.07 -28.02
CA PRO A 406 -4.89 -1.48 -28.15
C PRO A 406 -3.84 -1.70 -29.24
N VAL A 407 -2.82 -2.49 -28.92
CA VAL A 407 -1.73 -2.80 -29.88
C VAL A 407 -2.16 -3.95 -30.78
N ASP A 408 -2.23 -3.67 -32.07
CA ASP A 408 -2.51 -4.66 -33.10
C ASP A 408 -1.22 -5.30 -33.64
N ARG A 409 -1.37 -6.37 -34.48
CA ARG A 409 -0.25 -7.07 -35.11
C ARG A 409 0.66 -6.09 -35.92
N THR A 410 0.07 -5.18 -36.68
CA THR A 410 0.83 -4.25 -37.55
C THR A 410 1.71 -3.31 -36.73
N THR A 411 1.19 -2.80 -35.62
CA THR A 411 1.96 -1.98 -34.67
C THR A 411 3.05 -2.80 -33.98
N ALA A 412 2.73 -4.04 -33.53
CA ALA A 412 3.69 -4.93 -32.92
C ALA A 412 4.89 -5.27 -33.82
N GLU A 413 4.63 -5.53 -35.13
CA GLU A 413 5.68 -5.80 -36.13
C GLU A 413 6.65 -4.60 -36.27
N ARG A 414 6.16 -3.37 -36.16
CA ARG A 414 7.00 -2.18 -36.15
C ARG A 414 7.80 -2.04 -34.88
N LEU A 415 7.17 -2.27 -33.70
CA LEU A 415 7.86 -2.19 -32.41
C LEU A 415 9.05 -3.15 -32.32
N VAL A 416 8.92 -4.38 -32.81
CA VAL A 416 10.00 -5.37 -32.76
C VAL A 416 11.13 -5.14 -33.78
N SER A 417 10.99 -4.14 -34.69
CA SER A 417 12.02 -3.83 -35.68
C SER A 417 13.28 -3.20 -35.08
N ILE A 418 13.18 -2.60 -33.89
CA ILE A 418 14.31 -2.08 -33.13
C ILE A 418 14.40 -2.76 -31.74
N PHE A 419 15.51 -2.53 -31.05
CA PHE A 419 15.62 -2.95 -29.66
C PHE A 419 14.89 -1.96 -28.75
N LEU A 420 13.90 -2.48 -28.00
CA LEU A 420 13.17 -1.77 -26.94
C LEU A 420 13.32 -2.51 -25.62
N GLU A 421 13.35 -1.79 -24.52
CA GLU A 421 13.34 -2.35 -23.15
C GLU A 421 11.94 -2.70 -22.69
N ILE A 422 10.96 -1.80 -22.92
CA ILE A 422 9.59 -1.93 -22.44
C ILE A 422 8.59 -1.38 -23.45
N VAL A 423 7.44 -2.03 -23.55
CA VAL A 423 6.25 -1.53 -24.23
C VAL A 423 5.10 -1.50 -23.22
N VAL A 424 4.40 -0.37 -23.11
CA VAL A 424 3.25 -0.16 -22.23
C VAL A 424 2.04 0.23 -23.08
N ALA A 425 0.92 -0.45 -22.89
CA ALA A 425 -0.31 -0.15 -23.63
C ALA A 425 -1.56 -0.52 -22.78
N PRO A 426 -2.75 0.01 -23.12
CA PRO A 426 -3.98 -0.32 -22.40
C PRO A 426 -4.40 -1.78 -22.60
N SER A 427 -4.09 -2.36 -23.76
CA SER A 427 -4.30 -3.78 -24.06
C SER A 427 -3.52 -4.20 -25.30
N TYR A 428 -3.50 -5.50 -25.57
CA TYR A 428 -2.80 -6.11 -26.69
C TYR A 428 -3.67 -7.16 -27.36
N ASP A 429 -3.78 -7.13 -28.68
CA ASP A 429 -4.43 -8.22 -29.42
C ASP A 429 -3.61 -9.52 -29.29
N PRO A 430 -4.23 -10.71 -29.30
CA PRO A 430 -3.49 -11.97 -29.26
C PRO A 430 -2.41 -12.08 -30.34
N ALA A 431 -2.72 -11.62 -31.56
CA ALA A 431 -1.78 -11.60 -32.67
C ALA A 431 -0.59 -10.65 -32.46
N ALA A 432 -0.78 -9.56 -31.70
CA ALA A 432 0.29 -8.65 -31.30
C ALA A 432 1.21 -9.31 -30.27
N LEU A 433 0.65 -10.00 -29.29
CA LEU A 433 1.43 -10.72 -28.28
C LEU A 433 2.32 -11.81 -28.91
N GLU A 434 1.82 -12.53 -29.93
CA GLU A 434 2.63 -13.50 -30.70
C GLU A 434 3.86 -12.84 -31.35
N VAL A 435 3.69 -11.66 -31.92
CA VAL A 435 4.80 -10.89 -32.52
C VAL A 435 5.78 -10.40 -31.46
N LEU A 436 5.28 -9.81 -30.38
CA LEU A 436 6.11 -9.32 -29.28
C LEU A 436 6.91 -10.45 -28.59
N ALA A 437 6.35 -11.67 -28.53
CA ALA A 437 7.01 -12.85 -27.99
C ALA A 437 8.27 -13.25 -28.77
N THR A 438 8.44 -12.82 -30.03
CA THR A 438 9.69 -13.00 -30.79
C THR A 438 10.89 -12.29 -30.14
N LYS A 439 10.65 -11.35 -29.24
CA LYS A 439 11.66 -10.64 -28.43
C LYS A 439 11.54 -11.03 -26.95
N PRO A 440 12.06 -12.18 -26.52
CA PRO A 440 11.80 -12.74 -25.20
C PRO A 440 12.30 -11.89 -24.02
N ASN A 441 13.18 -10.92 -24.28
CA ASN A 441 13.69 -10.00 -23.27
C ASN A 441 12.87 -8.70 -23.16
N LEU A 442 12.00 -8.40 -24.14
CA LEU A 442 11.13 -7.24 -24.17
C LEU A 442 10.08 -7.38 -23.05
N ARG A 443 9.96 -6.37 -22.22
CA ARG A 443 8.94 -6.33 -21.18
C ARG A 443 7.67 -5.71 -21.74
N VAL A 444 6.54 -6.40 -21.55
CA VAL A 444 5.22 -5.94 -21.99
C VAL A 444 4.38 -5.66 -20.76
N LEU A 445 3.96 -4.42 -20.58
CA LEU A 445 3.20 -3.94 -19.43
C LEU A 445 1.80 -3.50 -19.84
N LEU A 446 0.84 -3.65 -18.94
CA LEU A 446 -0.51 -3.10 -19.07
C LEU A 446 -0.65 -1.81 -18.27
N ASP A 447 -1.28 -0.81 -18.89
CA ASP A 447 -1.74 0.41 -18.24
C ASP A 447 -3.09 0.83 -18.88
N GLU A 448 -4.18 0.40 -18.25
CA GLU A 448 -5.54 0.63 -18.77
C GLU A 448 -5.87 2.13 -18.87
N ALA A 449 -5.28 2.96 -18.00
CA ALA A 449 -5.50 4.40 -18.00
C ALA A 449 -4.97 5.13 -19.26
N LEU A 450 -4.14 4.48 -20.06
CA LEU A 450 -3.70 5.01 -21.37
C LEU A 450 -4.83 5.09 -22.41
N ALA A 451 -5.92 4.34 -22.24
CA ALA A 451 -7.05 4.34 -23.16
C ALA A 451 -7.88 5.63 -23.06
N ASP A 452 -7.98 6.20 -21.88
CA ASP A 452 -8.89 7.30 -21.57
C ASP A 452 -8.36 8.67 -22.02
N GLY A 453 -7.04 8.81 -22.19
CA GLY A 453 -6.40 10.00 -22.79
C GLY A 453 -6.64 11.30 -22.00
N ASP A 454 -6.90 11.23 -20.71
CA ASP A 454 -7.07 12.42 -19.84
C ASP A 454 -5.75 12.71 -19.09
N PRO A 455 -5.07 13.83 -19.40
CA PRO A 455 -3.84 14.21 -18.70
C PRO A 455 -4.05 14.61 -17.24
N ALA A 456 -5.25 15.01 -16.88
CA ALA A 456 -5.62 15.31 -15.51
C ALA A 456 -6.24 14.06 -14.89
N ASP A 457 -5.40 13.16 -14.41
CA ASP A 457 -5.84 12.07 -13.57
C ASP A 457 -6.41 12.67 -12.26
N ASP A 458 -7.74 12.67 -12.11
CA ASP A 458 -8.43 13.06 -10.87
C ASP A 458 -8.04 12.13 -9.69
N ARG A 459 -7.29 11.09 -9.99
CA ARG A 459 -6.71 10.12 -9.07
C ARG A 459 -5.30 10.53 -8.63
N ALA A 460 -5.10 11.85 -8.43
CA ALA A 460 -3.89 12.33 -7.80
C ALA A 460 -3.64 11.56 -6.51
N ASP A 461 -2.44 10.99 -6.42
CA ASP A 461 -1.98 10.42 -5.19
C ASP A 461 -2.07 11.49 -4.07
N PRO A 462 -2.92 11.30 -3.03
CA PRO A 462 -3.12 12.31 -2.00
C PRO A 462 -1.82 12.64 -1.25
N THR A 463 -0.82 11.76 -1.27
CA THR A 463 0.50 12.05 -0.70
C THR A 463 1.44 12.72 -1.71
N GLY A 464 1.05 12.82 -2.99
CA GLY A 464 1.86 13.49 -4.01
C GLY A 464 3.23 12.86 -4.26
N SER A 465 4.20 13.70 -4.56
CA SER A 465 5.60 13.31 -4.73
C SER A 465 6.36 13.45 -3.41
N ILE A 466 7.12 12.42 -3.05
CA ILE A 466 7.96 12.37 -1.85
C ILE A 466 9.42 12.33 -2.29
N ARG A 467 10.25 13.24 -1.79
CA ARG A 467 11.69 13.29 -2.07
C ARG A 467 12.50 13.46 -0.80
N THR A 468 13.64 12.78 -0.73
CA THR A 468 14.63 13.04 0.32
C THR A 468 15.57 14.17 -0.11
N ALA A 469 15.86 15.09 0.79
CA ALA A 469 16.71 16.24 0.54
C ALA A 469 17.53 16.58 1.79
N GLY A 470 18.80 16.15 1.85
CA GLY A 470 19.73 16.52 2.90
C GLY A 470 19.25 16.21 4.34
N GLY A 471 18.58 15.08 4.55
CA GLY A 471 18.01 14.68 5.83
C GLY A 471 16.56 15.16 6.05
N ALA A 472 16.03 16.03 5.20
CA ALA A 472 14.61 16.37 5.15
C ALA A 472 13.86 15.42 4.19
N VAL A 473 12.54 15.37 4.36
CA VAL A 473 11.61 14.78 3.40
C VAL A 473 10.70 15.89 2.88
N LEU A 474 10.69 16.06 1.58
CA LEU A 474 9.82 17.02 0.91
C LEU A 474 8.60 16.28 0.36
N VAL A 475 7.43 16.84 0.60
CA VAL A 475 6.16 16.34 0.08
C VAL A 475 5.50 17.47 -0.71
N THR A 476 5.05 17.17 -1.93
CA THR A 476 4.29 18.12 -2.76
C THR A 476 3.14 17.40 -3.42
N ALA A 477 1.99 18.06 -3.53
CA ALA A 477 0.85 17.52 -4.28
C ALA A 477 1.25 17.19 -5.72
N THR A 478 0.59 16.21 -6.31
CA THR A 478 0.72 15.96 -7.76
C THR A 478 0.18 17.15 -8.52
N ASP A 479 0.86 17.55 -9.58
CA ASP A 479 0.36 18.57 -10.49
C ASP A 479 -0.80 18.00 -11.32
N THR A 480 -2.03 18.27 -10.87
CA THR A 480 -3.29 17.83 -11.51
C THR A 480 -3.97 18.94 -12.30
N THR A 481 -3.29 20.08 -12.49
CA THR A 481 -3.87 21.21 -13.20
C THR A 481 -4.25 20.79 -14.63
N ARG A 482 -5.53 21.01 -14.98
CA ARG A 482 -6.03 20.77 -16.33
C ARG A 482 -5.72 21.98 -17.19
N ASP A 483 -4.99 21.74 -18.25
CA ASP A 483 -4.72 22.74 -19.26
C ASP A 483 -5.84 22.76 -20.31
N ASP A 484 -6.53 23.88 -20.41
CA ASP A 484 -7.52 24.12 -21.46
C ASP A 484 -6.96 25.13 -22.47
N PRO A 485 -6.52 24.70 -23.67
CA PRO A 485 -5.98 25.58 -24.68
C PRO A 485 -6.94 26.70 -25.16
N THR A 486 -8.25 26.54 -24.90
CA THR A 486 -9.24 27.55 -25.24
C THR A 486 -9.22 28.77 -24.29
N THR A 487 -8.62 28.63 -23.13
CA THR A 487 -8.47 29.69 -22.12
C THR A 487 -7.17 30.48 -22.27
N TRP A 488 -6.24 30.05 -23.13
CA TRP A 488 -4.95 30.68 -23.28
C TRP A 488 -5.09 32.06 -23.94
N THR A 489 -4.33 33.01 -23.46
CA THR A 489 -4.38 34.39 -23.97
C THR A 489 -3.35 34.60 -25.09
N CYS A 490 -3.78 35.02 -26.27
CA CYS A 490 -2.87 35.43 -27.33
C CYS A 490 -2.27 36.81 -26.99
N ALA A 491 -0.95 36.84 -26.73
CA ALA A 491 -0.22 38.06 -26.35
C ALA A 491 0.35 38.83 -27.56
N THR A 492 0.48 38.17 -28.70
CA THR A 492 1.01 38.78 -29.96
C THR A 492 -0.10 39.32 -30.83
N ARG A 493 0.30 40.13 -31.83
CA ARG A 493 -0.64 40.70 -32.83
C ARG A 493 -1.28 39.65 -33.72
N ARG A 494 -0.52 38.59 -34.07
CA ARG A 494 -1.01 37.47 -34.86
C ARG A 494 -1.58 36.39 -33.96
N ALA A 495 -2.77 35.93 -34.22
CA ALA A 495 -3.31 34.72 -33.63
C ALA A 495 -2.73 33.45 -34.27
N PRO A 496 -2.67 32.32 -33.53
CA PRO A 496 -2.24 31.05 -34.11
C PRO A 496 -3.21 30.56 -35.20
N THR A 497 -2.69 29.89 -36.22
CA THR A 497 -3.49 29.08 -37.13
C THR A 497 -4.01 27.83 -36.39
N GLU A 498 -4.99 27.13 -36.98
CA GLU A 498 -5.51 25.87 -36.43
C GLU A 498 -4.40 24.80 -36.27
N ALA A 499 -3.50 24.70 -37.26
CA ALA A 499 -2.37 23.77 -37.22
C ALA A 499 -1.39 24.13 -36.08
N GLU A 500 -1.04 25.42 -35.93
CA GLU A 500 -0.19 25.88 -34.82
C GLU A 500 -0.86 25.66 -33.48
N GLN A 501 -2.19 25.82 -33.35
CA GLN A 501 -2.91 25.58 -32.11
C GLN A 501 -2.84 24.11 -31.70
N LEU A 502 -2.96 23.16 -32.63
CA LEU A 502 -2.82 21.74 -32.38
C LEU A 502 -1.38 21.37 -31.98
N ASP A 503 -0.39 21.96 -32.63
CA ASP A 503 1.01 21.73 -32.28
C ASP A 503 1.40 22.36 -30.96
N LEU A 504 0.90 23.56 -30.63
CA LEU A 504 1.09 24.21 -29.33
C LEU A 504 0.47 23.39 -28.16
N ASP A 505 -0.74 22.85 -28.38
CA ASP A 505 -1.39 21.98 -27.40
C ASP A 505 -0.54 20.72 -27.12
N LEU A 506 -0.03 20.07 -28.18
CA LEU A 506 0.85 18.91 -28.00
C LEU A 506 2.19 19.30 -27.35
N ALA A 507 2.81 20.40 -27.77
CA ALA A 507 4.07 20.88 -27.22
C ALA A 507 3.94 21.17 -25.73
N TRP A 508 2.83 21.79 -25.30
CA TRP A 508 2.51 22.11 -23.92
C TRP A 508 2.32 20.85 -23.07
N ARG A 509 1.54 19.88 -23.55
CA ARG A 509 1.32 18.61 -22.86
C ARG A 509 2.61 17.79 -22.73
N LEU A 510 3.50 17.83 -23.72
CA LEU A 510 4.78 17.13 -23.66
C LEU A 510 5.78 17.82 -22.73
N VAL A 511 5.88 19.17 -22.76
CA VAL A 511 6.88 19.89 -21.96
C VAL A 511 6.67 19.73 -20.46
N ARG A 512 5.44 19.53 -20.02
CA ARG A 512 5.08 19.20 -18.63
C ARG A 512 5.81 17.95 -18.09
N GLY A 513 6.06 16.96 -18.96
CA GLY A 513 6.77 15.72 -18.62
C GLY A 513 8.28 15.78 -18.79
N VAL A 514 8.86 16.93 -19.18
CA VAL A 514 10.29 17.10 -19.45
C VAL A 514 11.00 17.74 -18.26
N THR A 515 12.21 17.27 -17.97
CA THR A 515 13.03 17.83 -16.89
C THR A 515 13.41 19.29 -17.18
N SER A 516 13.13 20.18 -16.24
CA SER A 516 13.36 21.63 -16.31
C SER A 516 14.87 22.00 -16.30
N ASN A 517 15.34 23.10 -16.94
CA ASN A 517 14.58 23.93 -17.90
C ASN A 517 14.33 23.15 -19.18
N ALA A 518 13.09 23.26 -19.68
CA ALA A 518 12.63 22.46 -20.81
C ALA A 518 12.08 23.33 -21.94
N ILE A 519 12.45 22.96 -23.18
CA ILE A 519 11.88 23.45 -24.45
C ILE A 519 11.52 22.24 -25.29
N VAL A 520 10.30 22.22 -25.81
CA VAL A 520 9.79 21.19 -26.72
C VAL A 520 9.35 21.85 -28.03
N LEU A 521 9.84 21.33 -29.16
CA LEU A 521 9.43 21.77 -30.49
C LEU A 521 8.56 20.71 -31.16
N VAL A 522 7.40 21.11 -31.62
CA VAL A 522 6.41 20.24 -32.29
C VAL A 522 6.07 20.78 -33.65
N ARG A 523 5.95 19.89 -34.64
CA ARG A 523 5.44 20.21 -35.98
C ARG A 523 4.59 19.06 -36.50
N ASP A 524 3.46 19.37 -37.08
CA ASP A 524 2.51 18.37 -37.60
C ASP A 524 2.16 17.30 -36.51
N ARG A 525 1.88 17.72 -35.27
CA ARG A 525 1.61 16.86 -34.13
C ARG A 525 2.69 15.78 -33.91
N ARG A 526 3.96 16.15 -34.10
CA ARG A 526 5.14 15.32 -33.84
C ARG A 526 6.20 16.13 -33.12
N LEU A 527 6.80 15.55 -32.08
CA LEU A 527 8.01 16.07 -31.45
C LEU A 527 9.14 16.13 -32.53
N VAL A 528 9.72 17.28 -32.75
CA VAL A 528 10.85 17.45 -33.68
C VAL A 528 12.14 17.86 -32.99
N GLY A 529 12.04 18.46 -31.79
CA GLY A 529 13.20 18.86 -31.01
C GLY A 529 12.90 18.98 -29.53
N ILE A 530 13.88 18.69 -28.72
CA ILE A 530 13.78 18.77 -27.25
C ILE A 530 15.08 19.27 -26.63
N GLY A 531 14.96 20.21 -25.70
CA GLY A 531 15.98 20.59 -24.74
C GLY A 531 15.48 20.32 -23.34
N SER A 532 16.21 19.56 -22.55
CA SER A 532 15.79 19.09 -21.21
C SER A 532 16.92 19.22 -20.19
N GLY A 533 16.58 19.55 -18.93
CA GLY A 533 17.52 19.57 -17.81
C GLY A 533 18.63 20.61 -17.94
N GLN A 534 18.39 21.69 -18.67
CA GLN A 534 19.41 22.72 -18.89
C GLN A 534 19.42 23.76 -17.76
N THR A 535 20.62 24.28 -17.43
CA THR A 535 20.77 25.31 -16.40
C THR A 535 20.23 26.67 -16.83
N SER A 536 20.11 26.91 -18.15
CA SER A 536 19.45 28.11 -18.70
C SER A 536 18.40 27.76 -19.74
N ARG A 537 17.39 28.62 -19.88
CA ARG A 537 16.32 28.44 -20.87
C ARG A 537 16.83 28.60 -22.30
N VAL A 538 17.74 29.51 -22.51
CA VAL A 538 18.36 29.69 -23.83
C VAL A 538 19.17 28.47 -24.27
N ASP A 539 19.82 27.76 -23.34
CA ASP A 539 20.53 26.52 -23.68
C ASP A 539 19.54 25.38 -23.98
N ALA A 540 18.41 25.31 -23.29
CA ALA A 540 17.33 24.39 -23.65
C ALA A 540 16.81 24.66 -25.07
N ALA A 541 16.62 25.94 -25.44
CA ALA A 541 16.22 26.32 -26.80
C ALA A 541 17.27 25.91 -27.84
N ARG A 542 18.55 26.23 -27.60
CA ARG A 542 19.68 25.82 -28.48
C ARG A 542 19.75 24.31 -28.64
N GLN A 543 19.61 23.55 -27.55
CA GLN A 543 19.62 22.10 -27.60
C GLN A 543 18.45 21.55 -28.43
N ALA A 544 17.23 22.07 -28.24
CA ALA A 544 16.04 21.65 -29.00
C ALA A 544 16.21 21.87 -30.50
N VAL A 545 16.67 23.07 -30.90
CA VAL A 545 16.91 23.41 -32.30
C VAL A 545 18.06 22.58 -32.88
N ALA A 546 19.20 22.49 -32.17
CA ALA A 546 20.35 21.73 -32.67
C ALA A 546 20.01 20.25 -32.87
N LYS A 547 19.24 19.65 -31.97
CA LYS A 547 18.80 18.26 -32.06
C LYS A 547 17.84 18.04 -33.25
N ALA A 548 16.87 18.93 -33.43
CA ALA A 548 15.98 18.91 -34.57
C ALA A 548 16.74 18.98 -35.93
N HIS A 549 17.67 19.92 -36.05
CA HIS A 549 18.47 20.08 -37.25
C HIS A 549 19.41 18.91 -37.54
N ALA A 550 20.03 18.35 -36.47
CA ALA A 550 20.95 17.21 -36.62
C ALA A 550 20.24 15.92 -37.06
N LEU A 551 19.03 15.70 -36.62
CA LEU A 551 18.29 14.45 -36.86
C LEU A 551 17.35 14.53 -38.07
N LEU A 552 16.68 15.67 -38.28
CA LEU A 552 15.61 15.84 -39.26
C LEU A 552 15.96 16.89 -40.35
N GLY A 553 17.11 17.56 -40.23
CA GLY A 553 17.50 18.65 -41.12
C GLY A 553 16.93 20.02 -40.74
N ALA A 554 17.53 21.10 -41.27
CA ALA A 554 17.20 22.47 -40.89
C ALA A 554 15.71 22.84 -41.10
N ALA A 555 15.09 22.30 -42.13
CA ALA A 555 13.67 22.58 -42.43
C ALA A 555 12.69 21.99 -41.38
N SER A 556 13.15 21.17 -40.46
CA SER A 556 12.29 20.54 -39.43
C SER A 556 11.69 21.53 -38.44
N THR A 557 12.35 22.66 -38.22
CA THR A 557 11.91 23.72 -37.30
C THR A 557 11.13 24.84 -38.01
N GLU A 558 11.10 24.86 -39.35
CA GLU A 558 10.33 25.86 -40.12
C GLU A 558 8.83 25.65 -39.86
N GLY A 559 8.17 26.68 -39.33
CA GLY A 559 6.76 26.63 -38.93
C GLY A 559 6.45 25.76 -37.72
N ALA A 560 7.47 25.30 -36.96
CA ALA A 560 7.27 24.54 -35.75
C ALA A 560 6.68 25.41 -34.60
N SER A 561 6.07 24.75 -33.62
CA SER A 561 5.53 25.32 -32.41
C SER A 561 6.42 24.96 -31.22
N CYS A 562 6.61 25.92 -30.31
CA CYS A 562 7.47 25.81 -29.12
C CYS A 562 6.64 25.81 -27.84
N GLY A 563 6.79 24.79 -26.96
CA GLY A 563 6.32 24.78 -25.60
C GLY A 563 7.48 25.00 -24.62
N SER A 564 7.30 25.90 -23.64
CA SER A 564 8.27 26.19 -22.59
C SER A 564 7.64 25.91 -21.22
N ASP A 565 8.27 25.10 -20.37
CA ASP A 565 7.76 24.68 -19.06
C ASP A 565 7.59 25.84 -18.04
N ALA A 566 8.23 27.00 -18.30
CA ALA A 566 8.07 28.24 -17.57
C ALA A 566 8.24 29.46 -18.50
N PHE A 567 8.09 30.68 -17.94
CA PHE A 567 8.22 31.93 -18.71
C PHE A 567 9.64 32.12 -19.28
N PHE A 568 9.74 32.90 -20.35
CA PHE A 568 11.01 33.36 -20.89
C PHE A 568 11.55 34.54 -20.06
N PRO A 569 12.66 34.38 -19.32
CA PRO A 569 13.20 35.47 -18.49
C PRO A 569 13.79 36.60 -19.34
N PHE A 570 14.20 36.29 -20.55
CA PHE A 570 14.75 37.21 -21.56
C PHE A 570 14.31 36.75 -22.96
N PRO A 571 14.39 37.61 -24.01
CA PRO A 571 13.98 37.25 -25.36
C PRO A 571 14.96 36.27 -26.09
N ASP A 572 16.17 36.04 -25.54
CA ASP A 572 17.24 35.27 -26.13
C ASP A 572 16.85 33.83 -26.56
N ALA A 573 16.07 33.13 -25.76
CA ALA A 573 15.59 31.78 -26.08
C ALA A 573 14.53 31.85 -27.23
N VAL A 574 13.68 32.86 -27.24
CA VAL A 574 12.72 33.14 -28.33
C VAL A 574 13.46 33.45 -29.61
N GLU A 575 14.49 34.31 -29.56
CA GLU A 575 15.32 34.69 -30.69
C GLU A 575 16.03 33.47 -31.32
N VAL A 576 16.57 32.56 -30.49
CA VAL A 576 17.13 31.28 -30.97
C VAL A 576 16.09 30.45 -31.73
N CYS A 577 14.87 30.32 -31.20
CA CYS A 577 13.81 29.56 -31.84
C CYS A 577 13.29 30.23 -33.14
N THR A 578 13.06 31.55 -33.10
CA THR A 578 12.58 32.29 -34.28
C THR A 578 13.62 32.32 -35.42
N ALA A 579 14.91 32.46 -35.10
CA ALA A 579 16.00 32.36 -36.05
C ALA A 579 16.07 30.99 -36.75
N ALA A 580 15.57 29.93 -36.09
CA ALA A 580 15.45 28.59 -36.64
C ALA A 580 14.12 28.34 -37.36
N GLY A 581 13.25 29.35 -37.51
CA GLY A 581 11.97 29.25 -38.21
C GLY A 581 10.78 28.82 -37.38
N VAL A 582 10.89 28.75 -36.03
CA VAL A 582 9.75 28.50 -35.15
C VAL A 582 8.80 29.70 -35.18
N THR A 583 7.50 29.46 -35.37
CA THR A 583 6.49 30.52 -35.60
C THR A 583 5.47 30.67 -34.47
N ALA A 584 5.35 29.68 -33.58
CA ALA A 584 4.34 29.69 -32.53
C ALA A 584 4.95 29.29 -31.19
N PHE A 585 4.50 29.96 -30.10
CA PHE A 585 5.04 29.78 -28.76
C PHE A 585 3.92 29.63 -27.72
N ALA A 586 4.10 28.73 -26.72
CA ALA A 586 3.28 28.65 -25.52
C ALA A 586 4.19 28.71 -24.27
N GLN A 587 3.84 29.61 -23.35
CA GLN A 587 4.52 29.81 -22.06
C GLN A 587 3.53 30.29 -21.00
N PRO A 588 3.82 30.16 -19.69
CA PRO A 588 2.89 30.59 -18.65
C PRO A 588 2.72 32.11 -18.55
N GLY A 589 3.72 32.91 -18.93
CA GLY A 589 3.78 34.34 -18.62
C GLY A 589 4.20 34.60 -17.16
N GLY A 590 4.21 35.88 -16.77
CA GLY A 590 4.54 36.32 -15.42
C GLY A 590 5.98 36.80 -15.24
N SER A 591 6.76 36.94 -16.34
CA SER A 591 8.06 37.58 -16.33
C SER A 591 7.93 39.10 -16.40
N VAL A 592 8.82 39.83 -15.76
CA VAL A 592 8.95 41.30 -15.97
C VAL A 592 9.38 41.64 -17.41
N HIS A 593 9.91 40.68 -18.16
CA HIS A 593 10.36 40.78 -19.55
C HIS A 593 9.39 40.10 -20.55
N ASP A 594 8.17 39.78 -20.15
CA ASP A 594 7.18 39.20 -21.09
C ASP A 594 6.97 40.08 -22.33
N ALA A 595 6.92 41.41 -22.12
CA ALA A 595 6.78 42.34 -23.25
C ALA A 595 7.93 42.26 -24.27
N ASP A 596 9.16 42.03 -23.80
CA ASP A 596 10.35 41.88 -24.67
C ASP A 596 10.27 40.56 -25.44
N ALA A 597 9.87 39.46 -24.79
CA ALA A 597 9.68 38.16 -25.43
C ALA A 597 8.55 38.21 -26.49
N VAL A 598 7.41 38.83 -26.16
CA VAL A 598 6.29 39.04 -27.10
C VAL A 598 6.73 39.89 -28.31
N ALA A 599 7.47 40.99 -28.06
CA ALA A 599 7.97 41.85 -29.15
C ALA A 599 8.94 41.11 -30.10
N ALA A 600 9.78 40.21 -29.56
CA ALA A 600 10.67 39.38 -30.37
C ALA A 600 9.86 38.44 -31.29
N VAL A 601 8.81 37.77 -30.75
CA VAL A 601 7.90 36.92 -31.56
C VAL A 601 7.14 37.73 -32.61
N ASP A 602 6.59 38.89 -32.23
CA ASP A 602 5.88 39.79 -33.13
C ASP A 602 6.78 40.30 -34.29
N SER A 603 8.06 40.57 -34.00
CA SER A 603 9.03 41.02 -34.98
C SER A 603 9.36 39.94 -36.02
N ALA A 604 9.30 38.67 -35.62
CA ALA A 604 9.45 37.50 -36.48
C ALA A 604 8.13 37.09 -37.18
N GLY A 605 7.02 37.80 -36.95
CA GLY A 605 5.70 37.47 -37.53
C GLY A 605 5.05 36.23 -36.88
N GLY A 606 5.52 35.83 -35.73
CA GLY A 606 5.05 34.68 -34.99
C GLY A 606 3.82 34.93 -34.13
N THR A 607 3.44 33.94 -33.34
CA THR A 607 2.36 34.01 -32.33
C THR A 607 2.84 33.49 -31.00
N MET A 608 2.36 34.08 -29.87
CA MET A 608 2.63 33.61 -28.51
C MET A 608 1.35 33.53 -27.71
N LEU A 609 1.11 32.40 -27.10
CA LEU A 609 0.03 32.13 -26.16
C LEU A 609 0.58 32.10 -24.73
N LEU A 610 -0.13 32.78 -23.81
CA LEU A 610 0.13 32.73 -22.36
C LEU A 610 -0.86 31.75 -21.73
N THR A 611 -0.33 30.71 -21.10
CA THR A 611 -1.14 29.61 -20.52
C THR A 611 -1.57 29.89 -19.08
N GLY A 612 -0.87 30.82 -18.38
CA GLY A 612 -1.16 31.19 -16.98
C GLY A 612 -0.67 30.20 -15.93
N VAL A 613 -0.23 29.01 -16.32
CA VAL A 613 0.22 27.93 -15.42
C VAL A 613 1.62 27.46 -15.78
N ARG A 614 2.46 27.25 -14.78
CA ARG A 614 3.82 26.71 -14.92
C ARG A 614 3.87 25.23 -14.55
N HIS A 615 4.63 24.43 -15.30
CA HIS A 615 4.79 22.99 -15.07
C HIS A 615 6.27 22.61 -14.91
N PHE A 616 6.86 22.88 -13.74
CA PHE A 616 8.23 22.45 -13.46
C PHE A 616 8.28 20.97 -13.05
N ARG A 617 9.28 20.27 -13.61
CA ARG A 617 9.65 18.92 -13.20
C ARG A 617 11.16 18.84 -12.98
N HIS A 618 11.57 18.54 -11.74
CA HIS A 618 12.96 18.35 -11.34
C HIS A 618 13.26 16.90 -10.97
#